data_3dc84dd4596533711138353e379fa318
#
_entry.id   3dc84dd4596533711138353e379fa318
#
_cell.length_a   1.000
_cell.length_b   1.000
_cell.length_c   1.000
_cell.angle_alpha   90.00
_cell.angle_beta   90.00
_cell.angle_gamma   90.00
#
_symmetry.space_group_name_H-M   'P 1'
#
loop_
_entity.id
_entity.type
_entity.pdbx_description
1 polymer ?
#
loop_
_entity_poly.entity_id
_entity_poly.type
_entity_poly.pdbx_seq_one_letter_code
_entity_poly.pdbx_strand_id
1 'polypeptide(L)'
;MRFLLTVLSAVSLLISVANASLSTDILYWPLGSPQPSVLARVSYDPASLKSDVVAYHPPKDDQTDKLVRVGLYISTPTNKKQWVGSLVSLASLMASEQPTFRLHLGPANEVYTVSLSAPSASAEGSTTVPRIELVSNESGTQPHLNRPVIVGPDGQNPEQPEEKSLLQK
;
A
#
# COMPACT_ATOMS: atom_id res chain seq x y z
N MET A 1 -38.90 -0.80 -57.56
CA MET A 1 -38.89 -0.28 -56.19
C MET A 1 -38.16 -1.29 -55.32
N ARG A 2 -36.90 -1.02 -55.05
CA ARG A 2 -36.06 -1.88 -54.18
C ARG A 2 -35.76 -1.07 -52.94
N PHE A 3 -36.39 -1.42 -51.82
CA PHE A 3 -36.10 -0.85 -50.52
C PHE A 3 -34.83 -1.52 -49.97
N LEU A 4 -33.72 -0.79 -49.94
CA LEU A 4 -32.55 -1.16 -49.23
C LEU A 4 -32.76 -0.84 -47.73
N LEU A 5 -33.03 -1.86 -46.94
CA LEU A 5 -32.97 -1.75 -45.48
C LEU A 5 -31.50 -1.79 -45.08
N THR A 6 -30.92 -0.66 -44.77
CA THR A 6 -29.62 -0.57 -44.09
C THR A 6 -29.84 -0.77 -42.60
N VAL A 7 -29.59 -1.99 -42.14
CA VAL A 7 -29.52 -2.30 -40.72
C VAL A 7 -28.19 -1.76 -40.18
N LEU A 8 -28.27 -0.59 -39.52
CA LEU A 8 -27.16 -0.01 -38.81
C LEU A 8 -26.96 -0.78 -37.49
N SER A 9 -26.09 -1.79 -37.53
CA SER A 9 -25.70 -2.56 -36.35
C SER A 9 -24.80 -1.69 -35.47
N ALA A 10 -25.38 -1.09 -34.44
CA ALA A 10 -24.62 -0.42 -33.39
C ALA A 10 -23.92 -1.49 -32.54
N VAL A 11 -22.67 -1.76 -32.87
CA VAL A 11 -21.78 -2.57 -32.03
C VAL A 11 -21.39 -1.69 -30.84
N SER A 12 -22.10 -1.82 -29.73
CA SER A 12 -21.71 -1.26 -28.45
C SER A 12 -20.47 -2.01 -27.98
N LEU A 13 -19.30 -1.40 -28.16
CA LEU A 13 -18.05 -1.87 -27.54
C LEU A 13 -18.19 -1.64 -26.03
N LEU A 14 -18.61 -2.66 -25.31
CA LEU A 14 -18.47 -2.73 -23.86
C LEU A 14 -16.98 -2.85 -23.55
N ILE A 15 -16.34 -1.71 -23.32
CA ILE A 15 -14.98 -1.68 -22.77
C ILE A 15 -15.12 -2.13 -21.31
N SER A 16 -14.98 -3.43 -21.10
CA SER A 16 -14.76 -3.97 -19.76
C SER A 16 -13.41 -3.48 -19.29
N VAL A 17 -13.40 -2.50 -18.40
CA VAL A 17 -12.21 -2.13 -17.66
C VAL A 17 -11.89 -3.33 -16.76
N ALA A 18 -11.05 -4.23 -17.24
CA ALA A 18 -10.52 -5.31 -16.43
C ALA A 18 -9.63 -4.64 -15.37
N ASN A 19 -10.13 -4.53 -14.15
CA ASN A 19 -9.30 -4.22 -13.01
C ASN A 19 -8.29 -5.34 -12.87
N ALA A 20 -7.03 -5.08 -13.27
CA ALA A 20 -5.96 -6.04 -13.13
C ALA A 20 -5.60 -6.14 -11.65
N SER A 21 -6.17 -7.13 -10.97
CA SER A 21 -5.76 -7.45 -9.60
C SER A 21 -4.33 -8.00 -9.66
N LEU A 22 -3.45 -7.39 -8.87
CA LEU A 22 -2.09 -7.86 -8.65
C LEU A 22 -2.10 -8.85 -7.48
N SER A 23 -1.09 -9.71 -7.42
CA SER A 23 -0.95 -10.63 -6.30
C SER A 23 0.46 -10.60 -5.74
N THR A 24 0.58 -10.77 -4.41
CA THR A 24 1.85 -10.88 -3.71
C THR A 24 1.79 -11.97 -2.65
N ASP A 25 2.94 -12.60 -2.38
CA ASP A 25 3.08 -13.57 -1.31
C ASP A 25 3.79 -12.91 -0.12
N ILE A 26 3.12 -12.92 1.03
CA ILE A 26 3.74 -12.60 2.32
C ILE A 26 4.38 -13.88 2.83
N LEU A 27 5.65 -13.80 3.15
CA LEU A 27 6.43 -14.93 3.60
C LEU A 27 6.78 -14.79 5.09
N TYR A 28 6.85 -15.91 5.80
CA TYR A 28 7.46 -15.95 7.12
C TYR A 28 8.69 -16.84 7.11
N TRP A 29 9.71 -16.44 7.86
CA TRP A 29 10.99 -17.11 7.87
C TRP A 29 11.49 -17.26 9.30
N PRO A 30 11.31 -18.44 9.92
CA PRO A 30 11.91 -18.76 11.21
C PRO A 30 13.42 -18.62 11.16
N LEU A 31 14.05 -18.19 12.25
CA LEU A 31 15.50 -17.98 12.29
C LEU A 31 16.29 -19.27 12.06
N GLY A 32 15.78 -20.40 12.54
CA GLY A 32 16.38 -21.72 12.37
C GLY A 32 16.09 -22.40 11.03
N SER A 33 15.21 -21.83 10.20
CA SER A 33 14.84 -22.44 8.93
C SER A 33 15.76 -21.99 7.78
N PRO A 34 16.16 -22.89 6.87
CA PRO A 34 16.97 -22.52 5.71
C PRO A 34 16.23 -21.70 4.66
N GLN A 35 14.88 -21.79 4.64
CA GLN A 35 14.04 -21.14 3.63
C GLN A 35 12.75 -20.58 4.25
N PRO A 36 12.21 -19.48 3.69
CA PRO A 36 10.92 -18.98 4.10
C PRO A 36 9.78 -19.84 3.58
N SER A 37 8.65 -19.78 4.28
CA SER A 37 7.37 -20.38 3.88
C SER A 37 6.35 -19.30 3.54
N VAL A 38 5.36 -19.63 2.72
CA VAL A 38 4.26 -18.72 2.42
C VAL A 38 3.36 -18.62 3.64
N LEU A 39 3.19 -17.41 4.16
CA LEU A 39 2.27 -17.08 5.25
C LEU A 39 0.89 -16.72 4.71
N ALA A 40 0.84 -15.84 3.73
CA ALA A 40 -0.40 -15.43 3.09
C ALA A 40 -0.16 -15.10 1.62
N ARG A 41 -1.18 -15.38 0.80
CA ARG A 41 -1.26 -14.88 -0.57
C ARG A 41 -2.36 -13.84 -0.62
N VAL A 42 -2.01 -12.66 -1.10
CA VAL A 42 -2.91 -11.50 -1.14
C VAL A 42 -3.09 -11.07 -2.59
N SER A 43 -4.35 -10.93 -2.99
CA SER A 43 -4.72 -10.22 -4.22
C SER A 43 -5.05 -8.77 -3.85
N TYR A 44 -4.62 -7.81 -4.65
CA TYR A 44 -4.86 -6.39 -4.36
C TYR A 44 -5.05 -5.58 -5.62
N ASP A 45 -5.80 -4.49 -5.49
CA ASP A 45 -6.01 -3.49 -6.53
C ASP A 45 -5.43 -2.15 -6.03
N PRO A 46 -4.33 -1.67 -6.61
CA PRO A 46 -3.70 -0.44 -6.18
C PRO A 46 -4.53 0.82 -6.44
N ALA A 47 -5.45 0.78 -7.41
CA ALA A 47 -6.28 1.92 -7.76
C ALA A 47 -7.40 2.15 -6.74
N SER A 48 -8.03 1.07 -6.27
CA SER A 48 -9.11 1.15 -5.27
C SER A 48 -8.64 0.94 -3.85
N LEU A 49 -7.37 0.59 -3.63
CA LEU A 49 -6.77 0.19 -2.34
C LEU A 49 -7.53 -0.94 -1.65
N LYS A 50 -8.16 -1.80 -2.45
CA LYS A 50 -8.83 -3.00 -1.96
C LYS A 50 -7.90 -4.20 -2.02
N SER A 51 -8.07 -5.11 -1.07
CA SER A 51 -7.28 -6.33 -0.98
C SER A 51 -8.11 -7.48 -0.43
N ASP A 52 -7.79 -8.68 -0.91
CA ASP A 52 -8.40 -9.93 -0.48
C ASP A 52 -7.31 -10.95 -0.15
N VAL A 53 -7.50 -11.71 0.92
CA VAL A 53 -6.62 -12.83 1.28
C VAL A 53 -7.06 -14.07 0.53
N VAL A 54 -6.27 -14.47 -0.46
CA VAL A 54 -6.55 -15.65 -1.29
C VAL A 54 -6.22 -16.94 -0.55
N ALA A 55 -5.14 -16.94 0.24
CA ALA A 55 -4.74 -18.08 1.05
C ALA A 55 -4.01 -17.58 2.31
N TYR A 56 -4.20 -18.30 3.42
CA TYR A 56 -3.50 -18.04 4.67
C TYR A 56 -3.06 -19.35 5.31
N HIS A 57 -1.79 -19.40 5.69
CA HIS A 57 -1.17 -20.55 6.34
C HIS A 57 -0.52 -20.09 7.66
N PRO A 58 -1.26 -20.11 8.78
CA PRO A 58 -0.71 -19.65 10.05
C PRO A 58 0.51 -20.49 10.45
N PRO A 59 1.49 -19.87 11.14
CA PRO A 59 2.61 -20.61 11.70
C PRO A 59 2.12 -21.70 12.65
N LYS A 60 2.85 -22.81 12.70
CA LYS A 60 2.55 -23.88 13.67
C LYS A 60 3.14 -23.52 15.03
N ASP A 61 2.45 -23.92 16.10
CA ASP A 61 2.84 -23.65 17.50
C ASP A 61 4.05 -24.49 17.98
N ASP A 62 4.51 -25.42 17.16
CA ASP A 62 5.65 -26.30 17.47
C ASP A 62 7.02 -25.65 17.27
N GLN A 63 7.06 -24.34 16.95
CA GLN A 63 8.29 -23.63 16.66
C GLN A 63 8.99 -23.17 17.93
N THR A 64 10.26 -23.56 18.08
CA THR A 64 11.15 -23.13 19.17
C THR A 64 11.54 -21.65 19.07
N ASP A 65 11.43 -21.07 17.87
CA ASP A 65 11.83 -19.70 17.61
C ASP A 65 10.75 -18.72 18.10
N LYS A 66 11.13 -17.87 19.04
CA LYS A 66 10.26 -16.79 19.54
C LYS A 66 10.14 -15.61 18.56
N LEU A 67 11.11 -15.49 17.66
CA LEU A 67 11.20 -14.43 16.66
C LEU A 67 11.26 -15.03 15.27
N VAL A 68 10.50 -14.41 14.36
CA VAL A 68 10.44 -14.80 12.95
C VAL A 68 10.57 -13.56 12.06
N ARG A 69 11.11 -13.74 10.87
CA ARG A 69 11.13 -12.69 9.86
C ARG A 69 9.85 -12.78 9.05
N VAL A 70 9.15 -11.66 8.91
CA VAL A 70 8.00 -11.52 8.00
C VAL A 70 8.37 -10.54 6.91
N GLY A 71 8.13 -10.92 5.66
CA GLY A 71 8.56 -10.11 4.53
C GLY A 71 8.12 -10.69 3.20
N LEU A 72 8.76 -10.21 2.16
CA LEU A 72 8.53 -10.65 0.78
C LEU A 72 9.82 -10.55 -0.03
N TYR A 73 9.82 -11.15 -1.21
CA TYR A 73 10.89 -10.92 -2.17
C TYR A 73 10.48 -9.85 -3.16
N ILE A 74 11.35 -8.86 -3.34
CA ILE A 74 11.22 -7.85 -4.39
C ILE A 74 12.23 -8.10 -5.49
N SER A 75 11.92 -7.61 -6.68
CA SER A 75 12.84 -7.59 -7.82
C SER A 75 13.33 -6.17 -8.02
N THR A 76 14.63 -5.98 -8.01
CA THR A 76 15.28 -4.71 -8.33
C THR A 76 16.11 -4.85 -9.61
N PRO A 77 16.48 -3.75 -10.29
CA PRO A 77 17.33 -3.82 -11.49
C PRO A 77 18.66 -4.55 -11.27
N THR A 78 19.19 -4.46 -10.05
CA THR A 78 20.47 -5.07 -9.67
C THR A 78 20.33 -6.48 -9.08
N ASN A 79 19.18 -6.80 -8.47
CA ASN A 79 18.94 -8.08 -7.84
C ASN A 79 17.50 -8.55 -8.06
N LYS A 80 17.36 -9.66 -8.79
CA LYS A 80 16.05 -10.23 -9.13
C LYS A 80 15.31 -10.84 -7.95
N LYS A 81 15.97 -11.08 -6.81
CA LYS A 81 15.38 -11.72 -5.64
C LYS A 81 16.01 -11.17 -4.37
N GLN A 82 15.52 -10.00 -3.96
CA GLN A 82 15.97 -9.36 -2.72
C GLN A 82 14.91 -9.54 -1.64
N TRP A 83 15.33 -10.04 -0.46
CA TRP A 83 14.47 -10.12 0.70
C TRP A 83 14.28 -8.74 1.34
N VAL A 84 13.03 -8.39 1.60
CA VAL A 84 12.64 -7.21 2.38
C VAL A 84 11.64 -7.65 3.43
N GLY A 85 11.91 -7.35 4.69
CA GLY A 85 11.03 -7.74 5.78
C GLY A 85 11.51 -7.26 7.13
N SER A 86 10.70 -7.52 8.14
CA SER A 86 10.94 -7.16 9.54
C SER A 86 10.98 -8.39 10.42
N LEU A 87 11.63 -8.25 11.58
CA LEU A 87 11.64 -9.25 12.63
C LEU A 87 10.43 -9.00 13.54
N VAL A 88 9.63 -10.04 13.75
CA VAL A 88 8.42 -9.96 14.58
C VAL A 88 8.39 -11.10 15.59
N SER A 89 7.65 -10.91 16.68
CA SER A 89 7.41 -12.00 17.64
C SER A 89 6.46 -13.03 17.01
N LEU A 90 6.78 -14.30 17.13
CA LEU A 90 5.87 -15.38 16.72
C LEU A 90 4.54 -15.29 17.48
N ALA A 91 4.57 -14.91 18.75
CA ALA A 91 3.38 -14.71 19.56
C ALA A 91 2.46 -13.62 18.97
N SER A 92 3.02 -12.58 18.36
CA SER A 92 2.22 -11.53 17.69
C SER A 92 1.55 -12.02 16.40
N LEU A 93 2.11 -13.02 15.73
CA LEU A 93 1.48 -13.65 14.56
C LEU A 93 0.41 -14.66 14.94
N MET A 94 0.55 -15.27 16.11
CA MET A 94 -0.33 -16.33 16.62
C MET A 94 -1.35 -15.80 17.63
N ALA A 95 -1.31 -14.49 17.93
CA ALA A 95 -2.27 -13.87 18.82
C ALA A 95 -3.70 -14.21 18.37
N SER A 96 -4.58 -14.47 19.35
CA SER A 96 -5.99 -14.76 19.09
C SER A 96 -6.74 -13.61 18.42
N GLU A 97 -6.17 -12.43 18.41
CA GLU A 97 -6.64 -11.27 17.69
C GLU A 97 -6.08 -11.28 16.27
N GLN A 98 -6.92 -10.94 15.31
CA GLN A 98 -6.62 -10.92 13.88
C GLN A 98 -5.39 -10.03 13.59
N PRO A 99 -4.25 -10.59 13.12
CA PRO A 99 -3.09 -9.79 12.79
C PRO A 99 -3.38 -8.90 11.57
N THR A 100 -2.88 -7.67 11.60
CA THR A 100 -3.03 -6.73 10.48
C THR A 100 -1.69 -6.56 9.78
N PHE A 101 -1.63 -6.92 8.50
CA PHE A 101 -0.48 -6.67 7.65
C PHE A 101 -0.71 -5.41 6.82
N ARG A 102 0.23 -4.48 6.89
CA ARG A 102 0.27 -3.29 6.03
C ARG A 102 1.21 -3.55 4.87
N LEU A 103 0.66 -3.50 3.68
CA LEU A 103 1.40 -3.63 2.42
C LEU A 103 1.65 -2.24 1.86
N HIS A 104 2.91 -1.85 1.75
CA HIS A 104 3.29 -0.55 1.23
C HIS A 104 3.53 -0.64 -0.27
N LEU A 105 2.81 0.19 -1.02
CA LEU A 105 2.88 0.25 -2.47
C LEU A 105 3.96 1.24 -2.92
N GLY A 106 4.78 0.83 -3.88
CA GLY A 106 5.75 1.66 -4.55
C GLY A 106 5.14 2.49 -5.69
N PRO A 107 5.96 3.30 -6.37
CA PRO A 107 5.50 4.17 -7.45
C PRO A 107 4.92 3.41 -8.67
N ALA A 108 5.35 2.17 -8.89
CA ALA A 108 4.85 1.30 -9.95
C ALA A 108 3.71 0.38 -9.47
N ASN A 109 3.08 0.71 -8.33
CA ASN A 109 1.99 -0.04 -7.72
C ASN A 109 2.37 -1.45 -7.22
N GLU A 110 3.66 -1.77 -7.17
CA GLU A 110 4.18 -2.99 -6.58
C GLU A 110 4.27 -2.88 -5.04
N VAL A 111 4.07 -4.01 -4.36
CA VAL A 111 4.35 -4.07 -2.92
C VAL A 111 5.86 -4.17 -2.72
N TYR A 112 6.44 -3.18 -2.04
CA TYR A 112 7.88 -3.15 -1.77
C TYR A 112 8.24 -3.53 -0.34
N THR A 113 7.31 -3.46 0.62
CA THR A 113 7.52 -3.90 1.99
C THR A 113 6.20 -4.27 2.67
N VAL A 114 6.30 -5.11 3.69
CA VAL A 114 5.19 -5.48 4.56
C VAL A 114 5.57 -5.23 6.01
N SER A 115 4.64 -4.71 6.78
CA SER A 115 4.78 -4.52 8.22
C SER A 115 3.59 -5.14 8.96
N LEU A 116 3.87 -5.71 10.14
CA LEU A 116 2.85 -6.17 11.05
C LEU A 116 2.42 -4.99 11.94
N SER A 117 1.12 -4.71 11.96
CA SER A 117 0.54 -3.72 12.87
C SER A 117 -0.08 -4.41 14.07
N ALA A 118 -0.08 -3.73 15.21
CA ALA A 118 -0.84 -4.18 16.37
C ALA A 118 -2.33 -4.30 15.98
N PRO A 119 -3.05 -5.28 16.56
CA PRO A 119 -4.48 -5.43 16.31
C PRO A 119 -5.22 -4.14 16.68
N SER A 120 -6.11 -3.72 15.80
CA SER A 120 -6.98 -2.58 16.06
C SER A 120 -8.09 -3.03 17.00
N ALA A 121 -8.32 -2.29 18.09
CA ALA A 121 -9.34 -2.57 19.09
C ALA A 121 -10.79 -2.61 18.54
N SER A 122 -10.99 -2.31 17.26
CA SER A 122 -12.29 -2.30 16.58
C SER A 122 -12.58 -3.56 15.73
N ALA A 123 -11.76 -4.59 15.82
CA ALA A 123 -12.02 -5.84 15.12
C ALA A 123 -13.11 -6.67 15.84
N GLU A 124 -14.36 -6.30 15.64
CA GLU A 124 -15.49 -7.16 15.95
C GLU A 124 -15.53 -8.32 14.94
N GLY A 125 -14.99 -9.44 15.33
CA GLY A 125 -15.08 -10.68 14.56
C GLY A 125 -13.85 -11.55 14.75
N SER A 126 -14.04 -12.68 15.42
CA SER A 126 -13.04 -13.75 15.55
C SER A 126 -12.84 -14.46 14.20
N THR A 127 -12.16 -13.81 13.25
CA THR A 127 -11.76 -14.46 12.01
C THR A 127 -10.28 -14.80 12.10
N THR A 128 -9.95 -16.05 11.78
CA THR A 128 -8.57 -16.57 11.75
C THR A 128 -7.75 -16.00 10.59
N VAL A 129 -8.38 -15.27 9.68
CA VAL A 129 -7.73 -14.71 8.48
C VAL A 129 -7.17 -13.31 8.81
N PRO A 130 -5.93 -13.00 8.45
CA PRO A 130 -5.34 -11.70 8.71
C PRO A 130 -6.06 -10.58 7.95
N ARG A 131 -6.06 -9.40 8.53
CA ARG A 131 -6.49 -8.18 7.85
C ARG A 131 -5.34 -7.62 7.03
N ILE A 132 -5.65 -7.16 5.84
CA ILE A 132 -4.68 -6.51 4.96
C ILE A 132 -5.06 -5.05 4.79
N GLU A 133 -4.10 -4.17 4.99
CA GLU A 133 -4.21 -2.74 4.71
C GLU A 133 -3.20 -2.36 3.63
N LEU A 134 -3.68 -1.74 2.55
CA LEU A 134 -2.81 -1.18 1.52
C LEU A 134 -2.48 0.26 1.89
N VAL A 135 -1.19 0.59 1.86
CA VAL A 135 -0.68 1.93 2.11
C VAL A 135 -0.04 2.43 0.84
N SER A 136 -0.68 3.43 0.22
CA SER A 136 -0.10 4.12 -0.93
C SER A 136 0.96 5.12 -0.45
N ASN A 137 2.07 5.18 -1.17
CA ASN A 137 3.15 6.14 -0.89
C ASN A 137 2.83 7.44 -1.63
N GLU A 138 2.07 8.32 -1.00
CA GLU A 138 1.87 9.66 -1.50
C GLU A 138 3.15 10.49 -1.34
N SER A 139 3.46 11.29 -2.35
CA SER A 139 4.58 12.24 -2.25
C SER A 139 4.34 13.16 -1.08
N GLY A 140 5.28 13.20 -0.15
CA GLY A 140 5.23 14.16 0.95
C GLY A 140 5.15 15.61 0.43
N THR A 141 4.66 16.50 1.27
CA THR A 141 4.64 17.94 0.97
C THR A 141 6.05 18.39 0.63
N GLN A 142 6.23 18.91 -0.58
CA GLN A 142 7.53 19.47 -0.96
C GLN A 142 7.83 20.68 -0.09
N PRO A 143 9.05 20.80 0.48
CA PRO A 143 9.42 21.98 1.22
C PRO A 143 9.38 23.18 0.26
N HIS A 144 8.64 24.21 0.65
CA HIS A 144 8.72 25.50 -0.03
C HIS A 144 10.14 26.05 0.22
N LEU A 145 10.99 25.97 -0.79
CA LEU A 145 12.24 26.71 -0.78
C LEU A 145 11.88 28.18 -0.68
N ASN A 146 12.49 28.87 0.30
CA ASN A 146 12.38 30.32 0.43
C ASN A 146 12.64 30.96 -0.94
N ARG A 147 11.59 31.51 -1.55
CA ARG A 147 11.80 32.37 -2.73
C ARG A 147 12.61 33.54 -2.26
N PRO A 148 13.68 33.92 -2.98
CA PRO A 148 14.40 35.16 -2.62
C PRO A 148 13.39 36.30 -2.65
N VAL A 149 13.22 36.97 -1.50
CA VAL A 149 12.37 38.15 -1.41
C VAL A 149 13.10 39.23 -2.19
N ILE A 150 12.55 39.62 -3.33
CA ILE A 150 13.06 40.75 -4.12
C ILE A 150 12.60 42.00 -3.38
N VAL A 151 13.49 42.59 -2.59
CA VAL A 151 13.23 43.83 -1.87
C VAL A 151 13.35 44.98 -2.88
N GLY A 152 12.33 45.81 -2.94
CA GLY A 152 12.39 47.04 -3.74
C GLY A 152 13.51 48.00 -3.26
N PRO A 153 13.88 49.01 -4.06
CA PRO A 153 14.94 49.96 -3.69
C PRO A 153 14.63 50.78 -2.39
N ASP A 154 13.40 50.72 -1.93
CA ASP A 154 12.89 51.27 -0.67
C ASP A 154 12.87 50.25 0.50
N GLY A 155 13.39 49.04 0.28
CA GLY A 155 13.51 47.99 1.30
C GLY A 155 12.19 47.31 1.64
N GLN A 156 11.11 47.58 0.92
CA GLN A 156 9.80 46.93 1.15
C GLN A 156 9.57 45.72 0.23
N ASN A 157 8.83 44.74 0.76
CA ASN A 157 8.42 43.58 -0.02
C ASN A 157 7.14 43.91 -0.82
N PRO A 158 7.16 43.95 -2.16
CA PRO A 158 5.99 44.30 -2.97
C PRO A 158 4.82 43.28 -2.87
N GLU A 159 5.05 42.10 -2.28
CA GLU A 159 4.00 41.07 -2.10
C GLU A 159 3.27 41.14 -0.74
N GLN A 160 3.61 42.03 0.16
CA GLN A 160 2.82 42.25 1.39
C GLN A 160 1.59 43.11 1.06
N PRO A 161 0.36 42.57 1.16
CA PRO A 161 -0.83 43.38 1.09
C PRO A 161 -0.77 44.41 2.24
N GLU A 162 -0.95 45.71 1.92
CA GLU A 162 -1.02 46.77 2.92
C GLU A 162 -2.15 46.45 3.92
N GLU A 163 -1.78 46.11 5.16
CA GLU A 163 -2.74 46.05 6.25
C GLU A 163 -3.35 47.42 6.46
N LYS A 164 -4.57 47.60 5.96
CA LYS A 164 -5.33 48.85 6.21
C LYS A 164 -5.55 48.96 7.70
N SER A 165 -4.92 49.98 8.28
CA SER A 165 -5.07 50.32 9.68
C SER A 165 -6.56 50.49 10.02
N LEU A 166 -6.99 49.90 11.16
CA LEU A 166 -8.36 49.99 11.68
C LEU A 166 -8.86 51.40 11.94
N LEU A 167 -7.99 52.40 11.82
CA LEU A 167 -8.31 53.82 12.02
C LEU A 167 -8.69 54.57 10.72
N GLN A 168 -8.76 53.89 9.59
CA GLN A 168 -9.08 54.48 8.28
C GLN A 168 -10.49 54.10 7.81
N LYS A 169 -11.44 54.09 8.73
CA LYS A 169 -12.86 53.94 8.46
C LYS A 169 -13.60 55.21 8.75
#